data_e4d35b9e3da3111c1556ef78ffb3db66
#
_entry.id   e4d35b9e3da3111c1556ef78ffb3db66
#
_cell.length_a   1.000
_cell.length_b   1.000
_cell.length_c   1.000
_cell.angle_alpha   90.00
_cell.angle_beta   90.00
_cell.angle_gamma   90.00
#
_symmetry.space_group_name_H-M   'P 1'
#
loop_
_entity.id
_entity.type
_entity.pdbx_description
1 polymer ?
#
loop_
_entity_poly.entity_id
_entity_poly.type
_entity_poly.pdbx_seq_one_letter_code
_entity_poly.pdbx_strand_id
1 'polypeptide(L)'
;MQFNSTIKAFFISGLIFLSLSLMIQFTDFDLFISNLFYLQQEQQFILQSNNWGRILHDYPKYLSILIGLTFVFQALSLIIKNKKIFSFSNKQIYFVSLMFLMVPLVINSLRHFSLMHCPRDLIIYGGMYDYLRIFDTAPMDWQAGQCLPSAHAGSFLPLVSIIFIMRYKISKVLIMYALIFLLSSVQILRGAHFFSHIVFSILIANILIFIVADWMQIRQSPRSQEDNLGL
;
A
#
# COMPACT_ATOMS: atom_id res chain seq x y z
N MET A 1 -10.16 -13.56 24.51
CA MET A 1 -8.99 -13.35 23.64
C MET A 1 -8.49 -11.93 23.85
N GLN A 2 -7.39 -11.71 24.59
CA GLN A 2 -6.79 -10.36 24.69
C GLN A 2 -6.03 -10.07 23.41
N PHE A 3 -6.65 -9.30 22.51
CA PHE A 3 -5.95 -8.82 21.31
C PHE A 3 -4.78 -7.92 21.75
N ASN A 4 -3.61 -8.27 21.28
CA ASN A 4 -2.39 -7.50 21.46
C ASN A 4 -2.55 -6.10 20.84
N SER A 5 -1.87 -5.09 21.40
CA SER A 5 -1.96 -3.69 20.94
C SER A 5 -1.75 -3.51 19.44
N THR A 6 -0.83 -4.29 18.85
CA THR A 6 -0.56 -4.24 17.40
C THR A 6 -1.75 -4.77 16.59
N ILE A 7 -2.36 -5.90 16.97
CA ILE A 7 -3.54 -6.45 16.29
C ILE A 7 -4.71 -5.46 16.37
N LYS A 8 -4.93 -4.84 17.54
CA LYS A 8 -5.94 -3.77 17.70
C LYS A 8 -5.66 -2.60 16.76
N ALA A 9 -4.40 -2.16 16.66
CA ALA A 9 -4.01 -1.08 15.76
C ALA A 9 -4.29 -1.43 14.29
N PHE A 10 -3.99 -2.64 13.85
CA PHE A 10 -4.29 -3.11 12.49
C PHE A 10 -5.79 -3.17 12.22
N PHE A 11 -6.58 -3.68 13.17
CA PHE A 11 -8.03 -3.71 13.05
C PHE A 11 -8.64 -2.30 12.97
N ILE A 12 -8.21 -1.41 13.85
CA ILE A 12 -8.64 0.01 13.85
C ILE A 12 -8.22 0.68 12.54
N SER A 13 -6.98 0.49 12.07
CA SER A 13 -6.54 1.03 10.78
C SER A 13 -7.38 0.51 9.63
N GLY A 14 -7.72 -0.78 9.62
CA GLY A 14 -8.61 -1.36 8.63
C GLY A 14 -9.99 -0.71 8.59
N LEU A 15 -10.59 -0.47 9.75
CA LEU A 15 -11.88 0.24 9.87
C LEU A 15 -11.78 1.69 9.39
N ILE A 16 -10.70 2.41 9.76
CA ILE A 16 -10.47 3.78 9.30
C ILE A 16 -10.35 3.82 7.77
N PHE A 17 -9.55 2.94 7.17
CA PHE A 17 -9.39 2.92 5.71
C PHE A 17 -10.66 2.50 4.99
N LEU A 18 -11.46 1.57 5.56
CA LEU A 18 -12.76 1.23 5.02
C LEU A 18 -13.71 2.42 5.04
N SER A 19 -13.80 3.13 6.17
CA SER A 19 -14.66 4.31 6.31
C SER A 19 -14.24 5.43 5.35
N LEU A 20 -12.93 5.68 5.22
CA LEU A 20 -12.39 6.63 4.25
C LEU A 20 -12.73 6.23 2.82
N SER A 21 -12.59 4.95 2.47
CA SER A 21 -12.92 4.45 1.13
C SER A 21 -14.39 4.69 0.79
N LEU A 22 -15.29 4.41 1.72
CA LEU A 22 -16.73 4.65 1.56
C LEU A 22 -17.04 6.15 1.44
N MET A 23 -16.44 6.99 2.28
CA MET A 23 -16.62 8.44 2.20
C MET A 23 -16.19 8.98 0.83
N ILE A 24 -15.02 8.58 0.35
CA ILE A 24 -14.48 9.04 -0.93
C ILE A 24 -15.38 8.61 -2.10
N GLN A 25 -15.96 7.41 -2.03
CA GLN A 25 -16.87 6.90 -3.07
C GLN A 25 -18.11 7.80 -3.26
N PHE A 26 -18.61 8.42 -2.19
CA PHE A 26 -19.82 9.24 -2.22
C PHE A 26 -19.55 10.76 -2.27
N THR A 27 -18.29 11.16 -2.47
CA THR A 27 -17.88 12.56 -2.55
C THR A 27 -16.96 12.82 -3.72
N ASP A 28 -16.74 14.09 -4.08
CA ASP A 28 -15.75 14.48 -5.09
C ASP A 28 -14.35 14.69 -4.48
N PHE A 29 -14.05 14.03 -3.38
CA PHE A 29 -12.80 14.21 -2.64
C PHE A 29 -11.56 13.89 -3.47
N ASP A 30 -11.62 12.86 -4.31
CA ASP A 30 -10.53 12.50 -5.23
C ASP A 30 -10.23 13.61 -6.23
N LEU A 31 -11.28 14.19 -6.80
CA LEU A 31 -11.13 15.33 -7.72
C LEU A 31 -10.63 16.56 -6.99
N PHE A 32 -11.17 16.86 -5.80
CA PHE A 32 -10.71 17.96 -4.97
C PHE A 32 -9.21 17.88 -4.70
N ILE A 33 -8.72 16.73 -4.23
CA ILE A 33 -7.28 16.53 -3.97
C ILE A 33 -6.45 16.63 -5.25
N SER A 34 -6.91 16.05 -6.36
CA SER A 34 -6.18 16.07 -7.62
C SER A 34 -6.07 17.50 -8.18
N ASN A 35 -7.14 18.30 -8.05
CA ASN A 35 -7.17 19.70 -8.49
C ASN A 35 -6.14 20.59 -7.76
N LEU A 36 -5.78 20.27 -6.50
CA LEU A 36 -4.74 21.01 -5.77
C LEU A 36 -3.35 20.89 -6.42
N PHE A 37 -3.12 19.85 -7.21
CA PHE A 37 -1.81 19.52 -7.78
C PHE A 37 -1.80 19.57 -9.32
N TYR A 38 -2.91 19.97 -9.95
CA TYR A 38 -2.97 20.18 -11.39
C TYR A 38 -2.72 21.65 -11.75
N LEU A 39 -1.72 21.88 -12.58
CA LEU A 39 -1.34 23.22 -13.05
C LEU A 39 -2.12 23.53 -14.32
N GLN A 40 -3.19 24.33 -14.21
CA GLN A 40 -4.09 24.67 -15.32
C GLN A 40 -3.38 25.33 -16.49
N GLN A 41 -2.41 26.21 -16.22
CA GLN A 41 -1.66 26.93 -17.25
C GLN A 41 -0.74 26.01 -18.06
N GLU A 42 -0.17 24.99 -17.40
CA GLU A 42 0.76 24.05 -17.98
C GLU A 42 0.07 22.76 -18.48
N GLN A 43 -1.23 22.59 -18.17
CA GLN A 43 -2.03 21.41 -18.45
C GLN A 43 -1.36 20.09 -18.01
N GLN A 44 -0.71 20.11 -16.84
CA GLN A 44 -0.03 18.95 -16.28
C GLN A 44 -0.03 18.96 -14.75
N PHE A 45 0.21 17.80 -14.15
CA PHE A 45 0.43 17.70 -12.72
C PHE A 45 1.85 18.14 -12.33
N ILE A 46 2.02 18.68 -11.11
CA ILE A 46 3.26 19.29 -10.59
C ILE A 46 4.50 18.41 -10.81
N LEU A 47 4.38 17.08 -10.66
CA LEU A 47 5.51 16.14 -10.81
C LEU A 47 5.36 15.22 -12.04
N GLN A 48 4.46 15.51 -12.98
CA GLN A 48 4.18 14.61 -14.12
C GLN A 48 5.40 14.43 -15.03
N SER A 49 6.06 15.51 -15.39
CA SER A 49 7.24 15.53 -16.28
C SER A 49 8.57 15.77 -15.54
N ASN A 50 8.55 15.94 -14.23
CA ASN A 50 9.70 16.32 -13.43
C ASN A 50 10.59 15.11 -13.08
N ASN A 51 11.91 15.29 -13.17
CA ASN A 51 12.89 14.27 -12.76
C ASN A 51 12.74 13.86 -11.29
N TRP A 52 12.41 14.78 -10.39
CA TRP A 52 12.14 14.46 -8.99
C TRP A 52 10.96 13.51 -8.82
N GLY A 53 9.90 13.69 -9.63
CA GLY A 53 8.76 12.77 -9.65
C GLY A 53 9.18 11.34 -10.01
N ARG A 54 10.16 11.17 -10.92
CA ARG A 54 10.73 9.86 -11.28
C ARG A 54 11.59 9.30 -10.17
N ILE A 55 12.50 10.11 -9.61
CA ILE A 55 13.39 9.70 -8.52
C ILE A 55 12.58 9.22 -7.30
N LEU A 56 11.63 10.04 -6.83
CA LEU A 56 10.77 9.72 -5.69
C LEU A 56 9.84 8.53 -5.95
N HIS A 57 9.53 8.24 -7.21
CA HIS A 57 8.80 7.05 -7.62
C HIS A 57 9.64 5.78 -7.57
N ASP A 58 10.83 5.81 -8.16
CA ASP A 58 11.59 4.59 -8.45
C ASP A 58 12.42 4.12 -7.25
N TYR A 59 13.18 5.01 -6.61
CA TYR A 59 14.13 4.61 -5.58
C TYR A 59 13.49 3.95 -4.35
N PRO A 60 12.42 4.51 -3.74
CA PRO A 60 11.79 3.87 -2.58
C PRO A 60 11.18 2.51 -2.94
N LYS A 61 10.63 2.36 -4.16
CA LYS A 61 10.13 1.09 -4.67
C LYS A 61 11.23 0.04 -4.76
N TYR A 62 12.39 0.39 -5.32
CA TYR A 62 13.52 -0.54 -5.42
C TYR A 62 14.06 -0.93 -4.05
N LEU A 63 14.08 -0.01 -3.09
CA LEU A 63 14.45 -0.31 -1.70
C LEU A 63 13.50 -1.34 -1.08
N SER A 64 12.19 -1.16 -1.24
CA SER A 64 11.20 -2.13 -0.76
C SER A 64 11.38 -3.51 -1.39
N ILE A 65 11.60 -3.56 -2.72
CA ILE A 65 11.87 -4.82 -3.42
C ILE A 65 13.13 -5.49 -2.88
N LEU A 66 14.21 -4.74 -2.66
CA LEU A 66 15.45 -5.27 -2.11
C LEU A 66 15.23 -5.89 -0.73
N ILE A 67 14.50 -5.20 0.15
CA ILE A 67 14.11 -5.75 1.47
C ILE A 67 13.32 -7.06 1.29
N GLY A 68 12.34 -7.09 0.40
CA GLY A 68 11.57 -8.30 0.10
C GLY A 68 12.44 -9.46 -0.37
N LEU A 69 13.36 -9.19 -1.29
CA LEU A 69 14.30 -10.20 -1.79
C LEU A 69 15.18 -10.78 -0.69
N THR A 70 15.61 -9.97 0.31
CA THR A 70 16.37 -10.50 1.46
C THR A 70 15.56 -11.48 2.28
N PHE A 71 14.25 -11.23 2.50
CA PHE A 71 13.36 -12.15 3.21
C PHE A 71 13.10 -13.42 2.40
N VAL A 72 12.84 -13.31 1.09
CA VAL A 72 12.64 -14.45 0.20
C VAL A 72 13.90 -15.33 0.15
N PHE A 73 15.07 -14.71 0.00
CA PHE A 73 16.36 -15.43 0.04
C PHE A 73 16.56 -16.17 1.37
N GLN A 74 16.23 -15.52 2.49
CA GLN A 74 16.31 -16.14 3.79
C GLN A 74 15.33 -17.33 3.92
N ALA A 75 14.11 -17.22 3.41
CA ALA A 75 13.15 -18.32 3.40
C ALA A 75 13.65 -19.52 2.58
N LEU A 76 14.20 -19.26 1.40
CA LEU A 76 14.84 -20.30 0.56
C LEU A 76 16.05 -20.94 1.25
N SER A 77 16.89 -20.15 1.93
CA SER A 77 18.04 -20.66 2.69
C SER A 77 17.61 -21.56 3.85
N LEU A 78 16.48 -21.26 4.50
CA LEU A 78 15.91 -22.15 5.53
C LEU A 78 15.42 -23.47 4.94
N ILE A 79 14.79 -23.44 3.76
CA ILE A 79 14.26 -24.65 3.11
C ILE A 79 15.40 -25.54 2.63
N ILE A 80 16.44 -24.97 1.98
CA ILE A 80 17.47 -25.74 1.30
C ILE A 80 18.60 -26.15 2.25
N LYS A 81 19.05 -25.24 3.10
CA LYS A 81 20.26 -25.39 3.93
C LYS A 81 20.00 -25.37 5.42
N ASN A 82 18.77 -25.19 5.86
CA ASN A 82 18.37 -24.98 7.27
C ASN A 82 19.20 -23.86 7.95
N LYS A 83 19.71 -22.89 7.18
CA LYS A 83 20.56 -21.81 7.66
C LYS A 83 19.75 -20.55 7.92
N LYS A 84 19.84 -20.04 9.15
CA LYS A 84 19.14 -18.85 9.62
C LYS A 84 20.11 -17.67 9.76
N ILE A 85 19.72 -16.50 9.20
CA ILE A 85 20.48 -15.25 9.27
C ILE A 85 19.74 -14.26 10.18
N PHE A 86 18.41 -14.16 10.07
CA PHE A 86 17.59 -13.24 10.87
C PHE A 86 17.19 -13.84 12.22
N SER A 87 17.03 -13.01 13.23
CA SER A 87 16.58 -13.39 14.57
C SER A 87 15.09 -13.78 14.63
N PHE A 88 14.32 -13.55 13.58
CA PHE A 88 12.89 -13.90 13.52
C PHE A 88 12.67 -15.41 13.51
N SER A 89 11.53 -15.89 13.99
CA SER A 89 11.16 -17.30 13.85
C SER A 89 11.00 -17.71 12.39
N ASN A 90 11.15 -19.00 12.08
CA ASN A 90 11.00 -19.49 10.71
C ASN A 90 9.61 -19.14 10.15
N LYS A 91 8.54 -19.28 10.97
CA LYS A 91 7.18 -18.88 10.57
C LYS A 91 7.08 -17.40 10.21
N GLN A 92 7.73 -16.52 10.97
CA GLN A 92 7.74 -15.07 10.71
C GLN A 92 8.47 -14.76 9.41
N ILE A 93 9.60 -15.41 9.14
CA ILE A 93 10.34 -15.23 7.88
C ILE A 93 9.48 -15.68 6.69
N TYR A 94 8.86 -16.86 6.75
CA TYR A 94 7.95 -17.33 5.69
C TYR A 94 6.74 -16.39 5.49
N PHE A 95 6.16 -15.91 6.58
CA PHE A 95 5.05 -14.98 6.53
C PHE A 95 5.43 -13.68 5.80
N VAL A 96 6.52 -13.02 6.22
CA VAL A 96 6.96 -11.76 5.58
C VAL A 96 7.32 -12.00 4.12
N SER A 97 8.05 -13.09 3.81
CA SER A 97 8.37 -13.46 2.42
C SER A 97 7.12 -13.63 1.56
N LEU A 98 6.10 -14.32 2.11
CA LEU A 98 4.83 -14.53 1.44
C LEU A 98 4.10 -13.21 1.19
N MET A 99 4.12 -12.27 2.15
CA MET A 99 3.50 -10.95 1.98
C MET A 99 4.17 -10.13 0.89
N PHE A 100 5.52 -10.17 0.78
CA PHE A 100 6.24 -9.50 -0.31
C PHE A 100 5.92 -10.06 -1.69
N LEU A 101 5.44 -11.29 -1.79
CA LEU A 101 4.97 -11.90 -3.04
C LEU A 101 3.47 -11.66 -3.26
N MET A 102 2.65 -11.93 -2.25
CA MET A 102 1.19 -11.92 -2.39
C MET A 102 0.58 -10.53 -2.51
N VAL A 103 1.04 -9.55 -1.70
CA VAL A 103 0.43 -8.21 -1.70
C VAL A 103 0.57 -7.53 -3.07
N PRO A 104 1.77 -7.45 -3.68
CA PRO A 104 1.90 -6.90 -5.04
C PRO A 104 1.14 -7.71 -6.08
N LEU A 105 1.13 -9.03 -5.98
CA LEU A 105 0.41 -9.91 -6.92
C LEU A 105 -1.08 -9.62 -6.90
N VAL A 106 -1.71 -9.62 -5.71
CA VAL A 106 -3.15 -9.39 -5.57
C VAL A 106 -3.52 -7.97 -6.03
N ILE A 107 -2.75 -6.96 -5.62
CA ILE A 107 -2.99 -5.56 -6.03
C ILE A 107 -2.88 -5.41 -7.55
N ASN A 108 -1.86 -5.99 -8.19
CA ASN A 108 -1.74 -5.92 -9.64
C ASN A 108 -2.84 -6.71 -10.36
N SER A 109 -3.26 -7.86 -9.83
CA SER A 109 -4.36 -8.63 -10.40
C SER A 109 -5.68 -7.86 -10.35
N LEU A 110 -6.01 -7.26 -9.19
CA LEU A 110 -7.22 -6.44 -9.06
C LEU A 110 -7.17 -5.20 -9.95
N ARG A 111 -6.01 -4.55 -10.03
CA ARG A 111 -5.79 -3.41 -10.91
C ARG A 111 -6.08 -3.74 -12.38
N HIS A 112 -5.67 -4.92 -12.83
CA HIS A 112 -5.86 -5.34 -14.23
C HIS A 112 -7.34 -5.35 -14.66
N PHE A 113 -8.25 -5.64 -13.74
CA PHE A 113 -9.69 -5.64 -13.99
C PHE A 113 -10.38 -4.29 -13.70
N SER A 114 -9.62 -3.29 -13.25
CA SER A 114 -10.20 -1.99 -12.88
C SER A 114 -10.61 -1.18 -14.11
N LEU A 115 -11.85 -0.72 -14.12
CA LEU A 115 -12.39 0.19 -15.15
C LEU A 115 -11.95 1.65 -14.93
N MET A 116 -11.45 2.01 -13.75
CA MET A 116 -11.09 3.37 -13.38
C MET A 116 -9.79 3.82 -14.06
N HIS A 117 -9.84 5.01 -14.67
CA HIS A 117 -8.68 5.67 -15.26
C HIS A 117 -7.90 6.48 -14.22
N CYS A 118 -6.62 6.74 -14.52
CA CYS A 118 -5.78 7.58 -13.68
C CYS A 118 -6.13 9.07 -13.89
N PRO A 119 -5.88 9.96 -12.91
CA PRO A 119 -6.21 11.38 -13.04
C PRO A 119 -5.75 12.01 -14.36
N ARG A 120 -4.50 11.81 -14.74
CA ARG A 120 -3.90 12.37 -15.96
C ARG A 120 -4.56 11.91 -17.26
N ASP A 121 -5.33 10.80 -17.21
CA ASP A 121 -6.00 10.23 -18.39
C ASP A 121 -7.43 10.77 -18.54
N LEU A 122 -7.91 11.62 -17.59
CA LEU A 122 -9.24 12.18 -17.59
C LEU A 122 -9.34 13.46 -18.42
N ILE A 123 -10.48 13.67 -19.07
CA ILE A 123 -10.80 14.86 -19.89
C ILE A 123 -10.55 16.15 -19.10
N ILE A 124 -10.95 16.20 -17.83
CA ILE A 124 -10.76 17.37 -16.96
C ILE A 124 -9.29 17.73 -16.69
N TYR A 125 -8.36 16.82 -17.00
CA TYR A 125 -6.91 17.01 -16.89
C TYR A 125 -6.18 16.84 -18.23
N GLY A 126 -6.89 17.03 -19.35
CA GLY A 126 -6.32 16.96 -20.69
C GLY A 126 -6.21 15.56 -21.29
N GLY A 127 -6.79 14.55 -20.67
CA GLY A 127 -6.87 13.18 -21.19
C GLY A 127 -8.11 12.93 -22.06
N MET A 128 -8.55 11.67 -22.13
CA MET A 128 -9.62 11.25 -23.06
C MET A 128 -10.80 10.55 -22.38
N TYR A 129 -10.76 10.31 -21.07
CA TYR A 129 -11.78 9.52 -20.35
C TYR A 129 -12.51 10.37 -19.32
N ASP A 130 -13.76 10.01 -19.04
CA ASP A 130 -14.52 10.60 -17.95
C ASP A 130 -14.11 10.04 -16.59
N TYR A 131 -14.42 10.78 -15.53
CA TYR A 131 -14.21 10.30 -14.18
C TYR A 131 -15.24 9.23 -13.82
N LEU A 132 -14.76 8.06 -13.37
CA LEU A 132 -15.60 6.95 -12.95
C LEU A 132 -15.23 6.55 -11.52
N ARG A 133 -16.22 6.42 -10.65
CA ARG A 133 -16.06 5.88 -9.29
C ARG A 133 -16.21 4.36 -9.30
N ILE A 134 -15.85 3.69 -8.20
CA ILE A 134 -15.85 2.22 -8.11
C ILE A 134 -17.22 1.61 -8.40
N PHE A 135 -18.31 2.23 -7.91
CA PHE A 135 -19.67 1.71 -8.05
C PHE A 135 -20.45 2.37 -9.19
N ASP A 136 -19.81 3.21 -9.98
CA ASP A 136 -20.43 3.81 -11.15
C ASP A 136 -20.53 2.76 -12.29
N THR A 137 -21.59 2.85 -13.08
CA THR A 137 -21.76 2.01 -14.25
C THR A 137 -20.94 2.57 -15.41
N ALA A 138 -20.00 1.79 -15.91
CA ALA A 138 -19.23 2.17 -17.09
C ALA A 138 -20.07 2.03 -18.38
N PRO A 139 -19.88 2.91 -19.38
CA PRO A 139 -20.43 2.73 -20.74
C PRO A 139 -20.03 1.38 -21.36
N MET A 140 -20.82 0.88 -22.33
CA MET A 140 -20.58 -0.44 -22.95
C MET A 140 -19.25 -0.54 -23.72
N ASP A 141 -18.75 0.57 -24.24
CA ASP A 141 -17.50 0.70 -24.99
C ASP A 141 -16.33 1.15 -24.11
N TRP A 142 -16.49 1.16 -22.78
CA TRP A 142 -15.48 1.63 -21.84
C TRP A 142 -14.26 0.74 -21.80
N GLN A 143 -13.11 1.32 -22.06
CA GLN A 143 -11.83 0.62 -21.92
C GLN A 143 -11.39 0.58 -20.47
N ALA A 144 -10.82 -0.54 -20.01
CA ALA A 144 -10.30 -0.68 -18.66
C ALA A 144 -9.12 0.28 -18.41
N GLY A 145 -9.29 1.19 -17.46
CA GLY A 145 -8.26 2.19 -17.11
C GLY A 145 -7.11 1.61 -16.29
N GLN A 146 -7.32 0.47 -15.63
CA GLN A 146 -6.30 -0.26 -14.87
C GLN A 146 -5.55 0.62 -13.86
N CYS A 147 -6.27 1.52 -13.16
CA CYS A 147 -5.65 2.47 -12.25
C CYS A 147 -5.91 2.20 -10.76
N LEU A 148 -7.02 1.53 -10.41
CA LEU A 148 -7.35 1.13 -9.04
C LEU A 148 -7.14 -0.38 -8.86
N PRO A 149 -6.55 -0.83 -7.75
CA PRO A 149 -5.80 -0.11 -6.72
C PRO A 149 -4.40 0.34 -7.20
N SER A 150 -3.71 1.17 -6.38
CA SER A 150 -2.37 1.65 -6.72
C SER A 150 -1.31 0.56 -6.59
N ALA A 151 -0.78 0.10 -7.71
CA ALA A 151 0.33 -0.87 -7.73
C ALA A 151 1.60 -0.29 -7.11
N HIS A 152 1.79 1.03 -7.21
CA HIS A 152 2.91 1.70 -6.58
C HIS A 152 2.83 1.62 -5.05
N ALA A 153 1.68 1.94 -4.45
CA ALA A 153 1.45 1.72 -3.03
C ALA A 153 1.63 0.23 -2.67
N GLY A 154 1.15 -0.68 -3.51
CA GLY A 154 1.32 -2.12 -3.38
C GLY A 154 2.77 -2.58 -3.26
N SER A 155 3.74 -1.84 -3.79
CA SER A 155 5.16 -2.16 -3.65
C SER A 155 5.74 -1.88 -2.26
N PHE A 156 5.15 -0.96 -1.48
CA PHE A 156 5.59 -0.64 -0.10
C PHE A 156 4.80 -1.37 0.98
N LEU A 157 3.57 -1.71 0.71
CA LEU A 157 2.64 -2.26 1.69
C LEU A 157 3.11 -3.59 2.33
N PRO A 158 3.88 -4.46 1.66
CA PRO A 158 4.48 -5.61 2.32
C PRO A 158 5.34 -5.27 3.53
N LEU A 159 5.96 -4.08 3.59
CA LEU A 159 6.73 -3.60 4.74
C LEU A 159 5.91 -3.60 6.04
N VAL A 160 4.60 -3.41 5.93
CA VAL A 160 3.67 -3.47 7.08
C VAL A 160 3.69 -4.84 7.75
N SER A 161 3.94 -5.93 7.01
CA SER A 161 4.06 -7.28 7.57
C SER A 161 5.25 -7.43 8.53
N ILE A 162 6.35 -6.71 8.28
CA ILE A 162 7.52 -6.68 9.18
C ILE A 162 7.12 -6.04 10.51
N ILE A 163 6.39 -4.92 10.46
CA ILE A 163 5.93 -4.22 11.66
C ILE A 163 4.92 -5.07 12.42
N PHE A 164 4.07 -5.80 11.70
CA PHE A 164 3.09 -6.70 12.29
C PHE A 164 3.77 -7.75 13.18
N ILE A 165 4.89 -8.34 12.75
CA ILE A 165 5.61 -9.36 13.54
C ILE A 165 6.43 -8.77 14.71
N MET A 166 6.82 -7.49 14.66
CA MET A 166 7.71 -6.86 15.63
C MET A 166 7.02 -6.31 16.89
N ARG A 167 5.68 -6.35 16.99
CA ARG A 167 4.91 -5.93 18.19
C ARG A 167 5.22 -4.51 18.67
N TYR A 168 5.23 -3.56 17.77
CA TYR A 168 5.46 -2.16 18.12
C TYR A 168 4.30 -1.49 18.85
N LYS A 169 4.59 -0.36 19.54
CA LYS A 169 3.58 0.59 20.03
C LYS A 169 2.77 1.14 18.83
N ILE A 170 1.49 1.48 19.08
CA ILE A 170 0.60 2.01 18.05
C ILE A 170 1.20 3.20 17.30
N SER A 171 1.95 4.07 18.01
CA SER A 171 2.61 5.23 17.40
C SER A 171 3.58 4.84 16.28
N LYS A 172 4.38 3.80 16.45
CA LYS A 172 5.32 3.32 15.42
C LYS A 172 4.59 2.73 14.21
N VAL A 173 3.46 2.07 14.45
CA VAL A 173 2.57 1.57 13.38
C VAL A 173 1.99 2.73 12.59
N LEU A 174 1.47 3.75 13.25
CA LEU A 174 0.92 4.94 12.61
C LEU A 174 1.99 5.72 11.81
N ILE A 175 3.20 5.87 12.37
CA ILE A 175 4.34 6.48 11.66
C ILE A 175 4.64 5.72 10.36
N MET A 176 4.65 4.39 10.39
CA MET A 176 4.89 3.60 9.19
C MET A 176 3.80 3.79 8.14
N TYR A 177 2.52 3.80 8.54
CA TYR A 177 1.45 4.10 7.60
C TYR A 177 1.57 5.51 7.02
N ALA A 178 1.93 6.49 7.85
CA ALA A 178 2.17 7.86 7.40
C ALA A 178 3.32 7.92 6.38
N LEU A 179 4.43 7.20 6.63
CA LEU A 179 5.55 7.12 5.69
C LEU A 179 5.16 6.42 4.37
N ILE A 180 4.45 5.29 4.44
CA ILE A 180 3.96 4.59 3.24
C ILE A 180 3.01 5.49 2.45
N PHE A 181 2.11 6.18 3.15
CA PHE A 181 1.18 7.12 2.53
C PHE A 181 1.93 8.29 1.87
N LEU A 182 2.90 8.88 2.55
CA LEU A 182 3.73 9.97 2.02
C LEU A 182 4.48 9.54 0.75
N LEU A 183 5.13 8.38 0.76
CA LEU A 183 5.80 7.83 -0.41
C LEU A 183 4.83 7.54 -1.56
N SER A 184 3.63 7.05 -1.23
CA SER A 184 2.60 6.75 -2.23
C SER A 184 1.96 8.02 -2.79
N SER A 185 1.88 9.11 -2.02
CA SER A 185 1.24 10.37 -2.44
C SER A 185 2.00 11.09 -3.56
N VAL A 186 3.27 10.76 -3.79
CA VAL A 186 4.00 11.18 -5.00
C VAL A 186 3.22 10.86 -6.28
N GLN A 187 2.43 9.78 -6.28
CA GLN A 187 1.60 9.41 -7.43
C GLN A 187 0.42 10.36 -7.65
N ILE A 188 -0.10 10.99 -6.59
CA ILE A 188 -1.12 12.04 -6.68
C ILE A 188 -0.50 13.27 -7.35
N LEU A 189 0.69 13.68 -6.91
CA LEU A 189 1.43 14.82 -7.47
C LEU A 189 1.81 14.61 -8.95
N ARG A 190 1.84 13.37 -9.42
CA ARG A 190 2.10 12.99 -10.81
C ARG A 190 0.83 12.78 -11.65
N GLY A 191 -0.35 12.90 -11.05
CA GLY A 191 -1.61 12.52 -11.69
C GLY A 191 -1.72 11.04 -12.05
N ALA A 192 -0.89 10.18 -11.44
CA ALA A 192 -0.84 8.76 -11.74
C ALA A 192 -1.84 7.93 -10.93
N HIS A 193 -2.28 8.44 -9.77
CA HIS A 193 -3.30 7.79 -8.94
C HIS A 193 -4.10 8.82 -8.17
N PHE A 194 -5.38 8.52 -7.92
CA PHE A 194 -6.19 9.22 -6.95
C PHE A 194 -5.83 8.87 -5.51
N PHE A 195 -6.26 9.70 -4.56
CA PHE A 195 -6.13 9.44 -3.14
C PHE A 195 -6.80 8.11 -2.75
N SER A 196 -8.03 7.87 -3.24
CA SER A 196 -8.76 6.61 -3.02
C SER A 196 -7.97 5.38 -3.44
N HIS A 197 -7.23 5.43 -4.55
CA HIS A 197 -6.46 4.30 -5.06
C HIS A 197 -5.38 3.85 -4.06
N ILE A 198 -4.78 4.80 -3.33
CA ILE A 198 -3.80 4.52 -2.27
C ILE A 198 -4.51 3.92 -1.06
N VAL A 199 -5.62 4.51 -0.62
CA VAL A 199 -6.41 4.07 0.53
C VAL A 199 -6.91 2.64 0.33
N PHE A 200 -7.44 2.32 -0.85
CA PHE A 200 -7.86 0.95 -1.20
C PHE A 200 -6.70 -0.04 -1.20
N SER A 201 -5.53 0.35 -1.68
CA SER A 201 -4.36 -0.51 -1.64
C SER A 201 -3.96 -0.86 -0.21
N ILE A 202 -4.00 0.12 0.70
CA ILE A 202 -3.71 -0.08 2.13
C ILE A 202 -4.76 -1.02 2.75
N LEU A 203 -6.04 -0.83 2.44
CA LEU A 203 -7.13 -1.69 2.93
C LEU A 203 -6.94 -3.14 2.50
N ILE A 204 -6.67 -3.37 1.20
CA ILE A 204 -6.44 -4.71 0.64
C ILE A 204 -5.23 -5.37 1.32
N ALA A 205 -4.11 -4.66 1.44
CA ALA A 205 -2.93 -5.19 2.08
C ALA A 205 -3.15 -5.55 3.55
N ASN A 206 -3.88 -4.70 4.30
CA ASN A 206 -4.24 -4.99 5.70
C ASN A 206 -5.07 -6.26 5.83
N ILE A 207 -6.08 -6.43 4.98
CA ILE A 207 -6.92 -7.63 4.95
C ILE A 207 -6.07 -8.86 4.68
N LEU A 208 -5.20 -8.82 3.67
CA LEU A 208 -4.31 -9.94 3.33
C LEU A 208 -3.35 -10.28 4.46
N ILE A 209 -2.67 -9.28 5.03
CA ILE A 209 -1.74 -9.46 6.14
C ILE A 209 -2.46 -10.10 7.34
N PHE A 210 -3.67 -9.62 7.66
CA PHE A 210 -4.44 -10.14 8.78
C PHE A 210 -4.87 -11.60 8.55
N ILE A 211 -5.46 -11.90 7.39
CA ILE A 211 -5.92 -13.26 7.04
C ILE A 211 -4.77 -14.25 7.05
N VAL A 212 -3.65 -13.91 6.42
CA VAL A 212 -2.50 -14.83 6.34
C VAL A 212 -1.79 -14.96 7.68
N ALA A 213 -1.70 -13.89 8.47
CA ALA A 213 -1.16 -13.96 9.82
C ALA A 213 -1.98 -14.88 10.73
N ASP A 214 -3.30 -14.80 10.66
CA ASP A 214 -4.20 -15.68 11.40
C ASP A 214 -4.09 -17.13 10.94
N TRP A 215 -4.16 -17.36 9.63
CA TRP A 215 -3.99 -18.71 9.03
C TRP A 215 -2.65 -19.35 9.41
N MET A 216 -1.54 -18.61 9.35
CA MET A 216 -0.22 -19.09 9.74
C MET A 216 -0.01 -19.11 11.25
N GLN A 217 -0.97 -18.63 12.05
CA GLN A 217 -0.84 -18.51 13.51
C GLN A 217 0.44 -17.74 13.92
N ILE A 218 0.64 -16.59 13.29
CA ILE A 218 1.83 -15.77 13.52
C ILE A 218 1.78 -15.20 14.94
N ARG A 219 2.75 -15.60 15.76
CA ARG A 219 2.98 -15.01 17.08
C ARG A 219 3.95 -13.84 16.93
N GLN A 220 3.60 -12.72 17.52
CA GLN A 220 4.47 -11.54 17.56
C GLN A 220 5.65 -11.82 18.50
N SER A 221 6.84 -11.30 18.15
CA SER A 221 8.01 -11.36 19.02
C SER A 221 7.74 -10.69 20.37
N PRO A 222 8.33 -11.14 21.48
CA PRO A 222 8.26 -10.44 22.74
C PRO A 222 8.74 -8.99 22.57
N ARG A 223 8.14 -8.04 23.31
CA ARG A 223 8.57 -6.64 23.32
C ARG A 223 10.01 -6.58 23.82
N SER A 224 10.90 -5.86 23.12
CA SER A 224 12.27 -5.64 23.61
C SER A 224 12.24 -4.89 24.97
N GLN A 225 13.20 -5.15 25.85
CA GLN A 225 13.27 -4.48 27.16
C GLN A 225 13.46 -2.96 27.05
N GLU A 226 14.01 -2.47 25.95
CA GLU A 226 14.18 -1.03 25.68
C GLU A 226 12.86 -0.27 25.61
N ASP A 227 11.77 -0.90 25.16
CA ASP A 227 10.44 -0.29 25.15
C ASP A 227 9.85 -0.07 26.57
N ASN A 228 10.41 -0.73 27.59
CA ASN A 228 9.99 -0.58 28.99
C ASN A 228 10.72 0.59 29.70
N LEU A 229 11.82 1.09 29.14
CA LEU A 229 12.62 2.19 29.70
C LEU A 229 12.20 3.59 29.23
N GLY A 230 11.13 3.69 28.42
CA GLY A 230 10.55 5.01 28.09
C GLY A 230 11.39 5.89 27.14
N LEU A 231 12.42 5.32 26.49
CA LEU A 231 13.30 6.02 25.52
C LEU A 231 12.69 6.02 24.12
#